data_7abfbd7ee21c1d408cd907c5547ec747
#
_entry.id   7abfbd7ee21c1d408cd907c5547ec747
#
_cell.length_a   1.000
_cell.length_b   1.000
_cell.length_c   1.000
_cell.angle_alpha   90.00
_cell.angle_beta   90.00
_cell.angle_gamma   90.00
#
_symmetry.space_group_name_H-M   'P 1'
#
loop_
_entity.id
_entity.type
_entity.pdbx_description
1 polymer ?
#
loop_
_entity_poly.entity_id
_entity_poly.type
_entity_poly.pdbx_seq_one_letter_code
_entity_poly.pdbx_strand_id
1 'polypeptide(L)'
;MGEKKEQEKGSKQTEALKKALEAEKKRSEEYLVQLKYARADVENLRKSFDQKLEEARKYSNERIIIELLDVVDELEMAVQSARSSNSTEALIQGVEMTLKKLKKTLQNEGVSPIKSVGEPFDPLKHNAVERTEKEGVEGCIVIEEIRKGYTLKEKVIRPSMVKVVMQPSQSHEEAKSNE
;
A
#
# COMPACT_ATOMS: atom_id res chain seq x y z
N MET A 1 84.15 11.82 10.57
CA MET A 1 83.21 12.92 10.16
C MET A 1 81.90 12.45 9.59
N GLY A 2 81.71 11.18 9.17
CA GLY A 2 80.49 10.60 8.60
C GLY A 2 79.36 10.31 9.61
N GLU A 3 79.72 9.72 10.75
CA GLU A 3 78.71 9.25 11.73
C GLU A 3 77.86 10.38 12.39
N LYS A 4 78.44 11.57 12.62
CA LYS A 4 77.71 12.72 13.16
C LYS A 4 76.65 13.26 12.21
N LYS A 5 76.89 13.19 10.89
CA LYS A 5 75.90 13.62 9.87
C LYS A 5 74.75 12.65 9.70
N GLU A 6 74.92 11.35 9.91
CA GLU A 6 73.86 10.33 9.88
C GLU A 6 72.96 10.41 11.12
N GLN A 7 73.57 10.65 12.31
CA GLN A 7 72.77 10.84 13.54
C GLN A 7 71.90 12.12 13.52
N GLU A 8 72.42 13.23 12.96
CA GLU A 8 71.63 14.46 12.79
C GLU A 8 70.51 14.31 11.76
N LYS A 9 70.69 13.52 10.68
CA LYS A 9 69.64 13.21 9.70
C LYS A 9 68.55 12.33 10.32
N GLY A 10 68.89 11.31 11.10
CA GLY A 10 67.96 10.47 11.81
C GLY A 10 67.11 11.20 12.85
N SER A 11 67.81 12.15 13.61
CA SER A 11 67.04 12.99 14.56
C SER A 11 66.03 13.93 13.92
N LYS A 12 66.37 14.56 12.78
CA LYS A 12 65.44 15.42 12.02
C LYS A 12 64.29 14.66 11.40
N GLN A 13 64.52 13.43 10.94
CA GLN A 13 63.49 12.58 10.43
C GLN A 13 62.50 12.10 11.51
N THR A 14 63.00 11.73 12.69
CA THR A 14 62.15 11.35 13.83
C THR A 14 61.31 12.50 14.36
N GLU A 15 61.82 13.71 14.34
CA GLU A 15 61.10 14.93 14.74
C GLU A 15 60.00 15.33 13.73
N ALA A 16 60.29 15.18 12.43
CA ALA A 16 59.30 15.40 11.37
C ALA A 16 58.14 14.35 11.42
N LEU A 17 58.48 13.08 11.68
CA LEU A 17 57.52 11.99 11.88
C LEU A 17 56.62 12.21 13.11
N LYS A 18 57.21 12.66 14.22
CA LYS A 18 56.46 13.02 15.44
C LYS A 18 55.45 14.15 15.17
N LYS A 19 55.86 15.21 14.48
CA LYS A 19 54.97 16.32 14.11
C LYS A 19 53.86 15.88 13.17
N ALA A 20 54.14 15.03 12.18
CA ALA A 20 53.13 14.47 11.29
C ALA A 20 52.15 13.59 12.05
N LEU A 21 52.61 12.76 12.99
CA LEU A 21 51.77 11.93 13.82
C LEU A 21 50.82 12.75 14.72
N GLU A 22 51.31 13.81 15.32
CA GLU A 22 50.49 14.73 16.13
C GLU A 22 49.45 15.45 15.29
N ALA A 23 49.78 15.89 14.08
CA ALA A 23 48.84 16.50 13.16
C ALA A 23 47.74 15.55 12.73
N GLU A 24 48.07 14.27 12.43
CA GLU A 24 47.10 13.26 12.10
C GLU A 24 46.24 12.86 13.31
N LYS A 25 46.76 12.77 14.49
CA LYS A 25 45.97 12.54 15.72
C LYS A 25 44.94 13.66 15.92
N LYS A 26 45.35 14.92 15.77
CA LYS A 26 44.45 16.06 15.90
C LYS A 26 43.37 16.05 14.86
N ARG A 27 43.68 15.74 13.59
CA ARG A 27 42.68 15.55 12.53
C ARG A 27 41.71 14.42 12.85
N SER A 28 42.21 13.29 13.33
CA SER A 28 41.37 12.16 13.72
C SER A 28 40.38 12.52 14.84
N GLU A 29 40.87 13.28 15.86
CA GLU A 29 40.00 13.78 16.93
C GLU A 29 38.93 14.76 16.41
N GLU A 30 39.30 15.66 15.52
CA GLU A 30 38.37 16.59 14.87
C GLU A 30 37.31 15.84 14.06
N TYR A 31 37.68 14.83 13.28
CA TYR A 31 36.75 13.99 12.54
C TYR A 31 35.85 13.17 13.47
N LEU A 32 36.34 12.65 14.57
CA LEU A 32 35.53 11.94 15.57
C LEU A 32 34.44 12.86 16.18
N VAL A 33 34.81 14.11 16.46
CA VAL A 33 33.83 15.09 16.95
C VAL A 33 32.78 15.40 15.90
N GLN A 34 33.18 15.66 14.66
CA GLN A 34 32.24 15.89 13.55
C GLN A 34 31.34 14.70 13.32
N LEU A 35 31.87 13.48 13.37
CA LEU A 35 31.08 12.25 13.23
C LEU A 35 30.05 12.10 14.35
N LYS A 36 30.40 12.43 15.60
CA LYS A 36 29.46 12.43 16.73
C LYS A 36 28.32 13.42 16.53
N TYR A 37 28.59 14.63 16.07
CA TYR A 37 27.57 15.63 15.76
C TYR A 37 26.69 15.18 14.61
N ALA A 38 27.27 14.74 13.50
CA ALA A 38 26.50 14.25 12.37
C ALA A 38 25.59 13.06 12.74
N ARG A 39 26.07 12.16 13.61
CA ARG A 39 25.28 11.04 14.10
C ARG A 39 24.10 11.51 14.98
N ALA A 40 24.34 12.49 15.85
CA ALA A 40 23.29 13.09 16.68
C ALA A 40 22.22 13.80 15.82
N ASP A 41 22.65 14.51 14.77
CA ASP A 41 21.75 15.18 13.85
C ASP A 41 20.89 14.17 13.08
N VAL A 42 21.47 13.07 12.60
CA VAL A 42 20.72 11.97 11.95
C VAL A 42 19.71 11.36 12.91
N GLU A 43 20.06 11.13 14.17
CA GLU A 43 19.14 10.59 15.16
C GLU A 43 17.97 11.55 15.46
N ASN A 44 18.25 12.84 15.59
CA ASN A 44 17.24 13.87 15.79
C ASN A 44 16.31 13.98 14.56
N LEU A 45 16.88 13.94 13.36
CA LEU A 45 16.11 13.96 12.11
C LEU A 45 15.19 12.75 12.01
N ARG A 46 15.70 11.56 12.37
CA ARG A 46 14.90 10.33 12.39
C ARG A 46 13.73 10.42 13.36
N LYS A 47 13.96 10.89 14.59
CA LYS A 47 12.88 11.09 15.57
C LYS A 47 11.82 12.07 15.06
N SER A 48 12.23 13.19 14.48
CA SER A 48 11.32 14.16 13.89
C SER A 48 10.54 13.59 12.70
N PHE A 49 11.17 12.75 11.89
CA PHE A 49 10.51 12.09 10.78
C PHE A 49 9.47 11.06 11.25
N ASP A 50 9.81 10.27 12.27
CA ASP A 50 8.89 9.28 12.86
C ASP A 50 7.65 9.97 13.45
N GLN A 51 7.82 11.10 14.15
CA GLN A 51 6.71 11.90 14.66
C GLN A 51 5.81 12.43 13.54
N LYS A 52 6.39 13.01 12.49
CA LYS A 52 5.62 13.50 11.33
C LYS A 52 4.89 12.38 10.59
N LEU A 53 5.51 11.20 10.52
CA LEU A 53 4.87 10.03 9.92
C LEU A 53 3.67 9.54 10.74
N GLU A 54 3.78 9.54 12.07
CA GLU A 54 2.67 9.22 12.97
C GLU A 54 1.52 10.24 12.83
N GLU A 55 1.82 11.52 12.83
CA GLU A 55 0.83 12.56 12.60
C GLU A 55 0.14 12.41 11.22
N ALA A 56 0.93 12.20 10.16
CA ALA A 56 0.39 11.98 8.83
C ALA A 56 -0.53 10.75 8.77
N ARG A 57 -0.17 9.65 9.45
CA ARG A 57 -1.02 8.44 9.56
C ARG A 57 -2.29 8.71 10.34
N LYS A 58 -2.23 9.46 11.43
CA LYS A 58 -3.37 9.79 12.29
C LYS A 58 -4.44 10.57 11.53
N TYR A 59 -4.03 11.49 10.69
CA TYR A 59 -4.93 12.37 9.93
C TYR A 59 -5.11 11.97 8.46
N SER A 60 -4.51 10.86 8.03
CA SER A 60 -4.57 10.40 6.62
C SER A 60 -6.00 10.17 6.11
N ASN A 61 -6.93 9.86 7.00
CA ASN A 61 -8.32 9.56 6.65
C ASN A 61 -9.27 10.74 6.87
N GLU A 62 -8.78 11.89 7.36
CA GLU A 62 -9.63 13.05 7.71
C GLU A 62 -10.46 13.51 6.51
N ARG A 63 -9.84 13.64 5.35
CA ARG A 63 -10.53 14.10 4.14
C ARG A 63 -11.66 13.15 3.74
N ILE A 64 -11.41 11.84 3.71
CA ILE A 64 -12.43 10.86 3.34
C ILE A 64 -13.54 10.78 4.38
N ILE A 65 -13.22 10.98 5.66
CA ILE A 65 -14.23 11.03 6.73
C ILE A 65 -15.16 12.22 6.53
N ILE A 66 -14.64 13.41 6.22
CA ILE A 66 -15.46 14.60 5.95
C ILE A 66 -16.41 14.34 4.77
N GLU A 67 -15.90 13.78 3.64
CA GLU A 67 -16.75 13.47 2.48
C GLU A 67 -17.80 12.37 2.78
N LEU A 68 -17.51 11.45 3.72
CA LEU A 68 -18.49 10.46 4.18
C LEU A 68 -19.55 11.07 5.09
N LEU A 69 -19.22 12.08 5.90
CA LEU A 69 -20.20 12.80 6.72
C LEU A 69 -21.24 13.49 5.83
N ASP A 70 -20.85 14.09 4.71
CA ASP A 70 -21.80 14.65 3.75
C ASP A 70 -22.79 13.59 3.22
N VAL A 71 -22.31 12.35 3.01
CA VAL A 71 -23.18 11.24 2.58
C VAL A 71 -24.15 10.82 3.70
N VAL A 72 -23.70 10.84 4.95
CA VAL A 72 -24.55 10.58 6.12
C VAL A 72 -25.66 11.62 6.22
N ASP A 73 -25.32 12.90 6.10
CA ASP A 73 -26.29 14.00 6.17
C ASP A 73 -27.38 13.88 5.08
N GLU A 74 -26.99 13.54 3.84
CA GLU A 74 -27.94 13.29 2.75
C GLU A 74 -28.85 12.08 3.01
N LEU A 75 -28.32 11.01 3.60
CA LEU A 75 -29.15 9.85 3.98
C LEU A 75 -30.13 10.21 5.09
N GLU A 76 -29.71 11.01 6.09
CA GLU A 76 -30.60 11.49 7.16
C GLU A 76 -31.72 12.35 6.59
N MET A 77 -31.42 13.26 5.66
CA MET A 77 -32.41 14.07 4.97
C MET A 77 -33.40 13.20 4.17
N ALA A 78 -32.93 12.19 3.45
CA ALA A 78 -33.78 11.26 2.69
C ALA A 78 -34.74 10.50 3.61
N VAL A 79 -34.23 9.99 4.77
CA VAL A 79 -35.05 9.30 5.77
C VAL A 79 -36.11 10.25 6.38
N GLN A 80 -35.72 11.49 6.70
CA GLN A 80 -36.64 12.46 7.28
C GLN A 80 -37.76 12.85 6.28
N SER A 81 -37.40 13.06 5.01
CA SER A 81 -38.33 13.34 3.93
C SER A 81 -39.32 12.18 3.72
N ALA A 82 -38.84 10.93 3.76
CA ALA A 82 -39.67 9.76 3.63
C ALA A 82 -40.72 9.60 4.76
N ARG A 83 -40.29 9.95 5.99
CA ARG A 83 -41.21 9.94 7.16
C ARG A 83 -42.31 11.01 7.06
N SER A 84 -42.01 12.15 6.44
CA SER A 84 -42.95 13.28 6.33
C SER A 84 -43.88 13.17 5.14
N SER A 85 -43.46 12.61 4.00
CA SER A 85 -44.19 12.62 2.73
C SER A 85 -44.96 11.32 2.41
N ASN A 86 -44.73 10.24 3.14
CA ASN A 86 -45.24 8.90 2.85
C ASN A 86 -45.04 8.43 1.37
N SER A 87 -44.08 9.03 0.66
CA SER A 87 -43.79 8.74 -0.74
C SER A 87 -42.57 7.84 -0.84
N THR A 88 -42.81 6.57 -1.18
CA THR A 88 -41.72 5.61 -1.44
C THR A 88 -40.85 6.01 -2.64
N GLU A 89 -41.44 6.63 -3.65
CA GLU A 89 -40.73 7.10 -4.84
C GLU A 89 -39.68 8.19 -4.50
N ALA A 90 -40.07 9.17 -3.70
CA ALA A 90 -39.16 10.22 -3.26
C ALA A 90 -37.99 9.66 -2.41
N LEU A 91 -38.26 8.63 -1.58
CA LEU A 91 -37.23 7.95 -0.81
C LEU A 91 -36.24 7.22 -1.73
N ILE A 92 -36.74 6.46 -2.71
CA ILE A 92 -35.90 5.73 -3.66
C ILE A 92 -34.99 6.72 -4.40
N GLN A 93 -35.56 7.82 -4.93
CA GLN A 93 -34.78 8.84 -5.63
C GLN A 93 -33.70 9.47 -4.77
N GLY A 94 -34.02 9.82 -3.51
CA GLY A 94 -33.04 10.35 -2.56
C GLY A 94 -31.89 9.38 -2.28
N VAL A 95 -32.20 8.12 -2.06
CA VAL A 95 -31.19 7.06 -1.83
C VAL A 95 -30.32 6.84 -3.08
N GLU A 96 -30.90 6.83 -4.27
CA GLU A 96 -30.15 6.69 -5.53
C GLU A 96 -29.18 7.86 -5.74
N MET A 97 -29.61 9.08 -5.45
CA MET A 97 -28.73 10.27 -5.54
C MET A 97 -27.56 10.17 -4.57
N THR A 98 -27.83 9.81 -3.32
CA THR A 98 -26.79 9.63 -2.30
C THR A 98 -25.82 8.50 -2.67
N LEU A 99 -26.34 7.37 -3.18
CA LEU A 99 -25.51 6.27 -3.67
C LEU A 99 -24.60 6.70 -4.82
N LYS A 100 -25.12 7.54 -5.73
CA LYS A 100 -24.32 8.10 -6.83
C LYS A 100 -23.22 9.01 -6.33
N LYS A 101 -23.51 9.86 -5.34
CA LYS A 101 -22.51 10.73 -4.71
C LYS A 101 -21.43 9.89 -4.03
N LEU A 102 -21.80 8.91 -3.20
CA LEU A 102 -20.85 8.01 -2.54
C LEU A 102 -19.91 7.31 -3.53
N LYS A 103 -20.46 6.79 -4.63
CA LYS A 103 -19.64 6.16 -5.68
C LYS A 103 -18.67 7.15 -6.31
N LYS A 104 -19.09 8.40 -6.54
CA LYS A 104 -18.24 9.46 -7.08
C LYS A 104 -17.11 9.84 -6.11
N THR A 105 -17.43 10.00 -4.83
CA THR A 105 -16.44 10.23 -3.76
C THR A 105 -15.37 9.13 -3.77
N LEU A 106 -15.78 7.86 -3.73
CA LEU A 106 -14.86 6.74 -3.78
C LEU A 106 -13.99 6.74 -5.04
N GLN A 107 -14.56 7.08 -6.19
CA GLN A 107 -13.83 7.17 -7.45
C GLN A 107 -12.79 8.31 -7.43
N ASN A 108 -13.11 9.45 -6.84
CA ASN A 108 -12.17 10.57 -6.67
C ASN A 108 -10.96 10.17 -5.80
N GLU A 109 -11.18 9.30 -4.80
CA GLU A 109 -10.12 8.72 -3.97
C GLU A 109 -9.32 7.61 -4.68
N GLY A 110 -9.69 7.29 -5.93
CA GLY A 110 -9.02 6.27 -6.73
C GLY A 110 -9.54 4.85 -6.50
N VAL A 111 -10.74 4.73 -5.89
CA VAL A 111 -11.41 3.44 -5.75
C VAL A 111 -12.20 3.15 -7.03
N SER A 112 -11.96 1.98 -7.63
CA SER A 112 -12.65 1.55 -8.84
C SER A 112 -13.21 0.14 -8.67
N PRO A 113 -14.43 -0.15 -9.20
CA PRO A 113 -14.97 -1.51 -9.18
C PRO A 113 -14.18 -2.41 -10.12
N ILE A 114 -14.00 -3.66 -9.72
CA ILE A 114 -13.40 -4.70 -10.56
C ILE A 114 -14.46 -5.14 -11.58
N LYS A 115 -14.09 -5.18 -12.85
CA LYS A 115 -14.92 -5.77 -13.89
C LYS A 115 -14.71 -7.28 -13.86
N SER A 116 -15.73 -8.02 -13.43
CA SER A 116 -15.60 -9.45 -13.17
C SER A 116 -16.39 -10.30 -14.17
N VAL A 117 -17.64 -9.94 -14.44
CA VAL A 117 -18.54 -10.76 -15.27
C VAL A 117 -18.08 -10.81 -16.73
N GLY A 118 -17.92 -12.02 -17.26
CA GLY A 118 -17.45 -12.29 -18.61
C GLY A 118 -15.91 -12.31 -18.74
N GLU A 119 -15.18 -11.99 -17.67
CA GLU A 119 -13.73 -12.03 -17.67
C GLU A 119 -13.19 -13.42 -17.20
N PRO A 120 -11.97 -13.80 -17.58
CA PRO A 120 -11.31 -14.97 -17.02
C PRO A 120 -11.16 -14.85 -15.51
N PHE A 121 -11.29 -15.95 -14.80
CA PHE A 121 -11.08 -15.96 -13.36
C PHE A 121 -9.62 -15.66 -13.01
N ASP A 122 -9.41 -14.64 -12.21
CA ASP A 122 -8.09 -14.22 -11.70
C ASP A 122 -8.10 -14.33 -10.16
N PRO A 123 -7.32 -15.24 -9.55
CA PRO A 123 -7.27 -15.40 -8.10
C PRO A 123 -6.84 -14.15 -7.32
N LEU A 124 -6.16 -13.20 -7.96
CA LEU A 124 -5.75 -11.93 -7.34
C LEU A 124 -6.90 -10.93 -7.23
N LYS A 125 -7.91 -11.05 -8.11
CA LYS A 125 -9.04 -10.12 -8.21
C LYS A 125 -10.37 -10.74 -7.80
N HIS A 126 -10.49 -12.05 -7.88
CA HIS A 126 -11.74 -12.77 -7.73
C HIS A 126 -11.64 -13.85 -6.64
N ASN A 127 -12.74 -14.01 -5.90
CA ASN A 127 -12.94 -15.10 -4.95
C ASN A 127 -14.13 -15.93 -5.45
N ALA A 128 -13.88 -17.12 -5.98
CA ALA A 128 -14.91 -18.02 -6.45
C ALA A 128 -15.62 -18.69 -5.27
N VAL A 129 -16.90 -18.37 -5.09
CA VAL A 129 -17.76 -18.96 -4.04
C VAL A 129 -18.61 -20.10 -4.55
N GLU A 130 -18.87 -20.13 -5.85
CA GLU A 130 -19.63 -21.20 -6.51
C GLU A 130 -18.97 -21.55 -7.84
N ARG A 131 -18.90 -22.84 -8.13
CA ARG A 131 -18.33 -23.39 -9.36
C ARG A 131 -19.39 -24.23 -10.06
N THR A 132 -19.55 -24.02 -11.35
CA THR A 132 -20.47 -24.77 -12.20
C THR A 132 -19.66 -25.38 -13.35
N GLU A 133 -19.90 -26.63 -13.66
CA GLU A 133 -19.28 -27.28 -14.81
C GLU A 133 -20.19 -27.15 -16.03
N LYS A 134 -19.59 -26.81 -17.17
CA LYS A 134 -20.30 -26.72 -18.45
C LYS A 134 -19.37 -27.11 -19.58
N GLU A 135 -19.82 -28.00 -20.44
CA GLU A 135 -19.06 -28.39 -21.65
C GLU A 135 -18.93 -27.21 -22.63
N GLY A 136 -17.80 -27.16 -23.33
CA GLY A 136 -17.54 -26.14 -24.36
C GLY A 136 -17.09 -24.79 -23.83
N VAL A 137 -16.68 -24.69 -22.55
CA VAL A 137 -16.09 -23.48 -21.99
C VAL A 137 -14.57 -23.65 -21.92
N GLU A 138 -13.82 -22.78 -22.58
CA GLU A 138 -12.38 -22.76 -22.48
C GLU A 138 -11.94 -22.04 -21.20
N GLY A 139 -11.30 -22.78 -20.28
CA GLY A 139 -10.78 -22.22 -19.01
C GLY A 139 -11.83 -22.05 -17.92
N CYS A 140 -11.60 -21.07 -17.07
CA CYS A 140 -12.48 -20.71 -15.95
C CYS A 140 -12.96 -19.26 -16.14
N ILE A 141 -14.26 -19.08 -16.38
CA ILE A 141 -14.86 -17.77 -16.68
C ILE A 141 -15.84 -17.38 -15.58
N VAL A 142 -15.83 -16.10 -15.22
CA VAL A 142 -16.79 -15.51 -14.28
C VAL A 142 -18.13 -15.32 -14.98
N ILE A 143 -19.19 -15.98 -14.46
CA ILE A 143 -20.54 -15.88 -15.01
C ILE A 143 -21.45 -14.93 -14.24
N GLU A 144 -21.18 -14.73 -12.95
CA GLU A 144 -21.99 -13.88 -12.08
C GLU A 144 -21.10 -13.23 -11.00
N GLU A 145 -21.39 -11.98 -10.68
CA GLU A 145 -20.78 -11.27 -9.57
C GLU A 145 -21.77 -11.16 -8.43
N ILE A 146 -21.57 -11.95 -7.36
CA ILE A 146 -22.43 -11.95 -6.16
C ILE A 146 -22.15 -10.70 -5.32
N ARG A 147 -20.88 -10.31 -5.23
CA ARG A 147 -20.45 -9.12 -4.49
C ARG A 147 -19.34 -8.41 -5.23
N LYS A 148 -19.51 -7.10 -5.45
CA LYS A 148 -18.52 -6.28 -6.16
C LYS A 148 -17.19 -6.22 -5.45
N GLY A 149 -16.11 -6.43 -6.19
CA GLY A 149 -14.75 -6.16 -5.78
C GLY A 149 -14.35 -4.72 -6.08
N TYR A 150 -13.32 -4.25 -5.41
CA TYR A 150 -12.78 -2.90 -5.60
C TYR A 150 -11.26 -2.89 -5.55
N THR A 151 -10.69 -2.02 -6.37
CA THR A 151 -9.27 -1.63 -6.31
C THR A 151 -9.14 -0.23 -5.77
N LEU A 152 -8.05 0.06 -5.07
CA LEU A 152 -7.60 1.41 -4.75
C LEU A 152 -6.36 1.68 -5.60
N LYS A 153 -6.51 2.54 -6.61
CA LYS A 153 -5.49 2.71 -7.66
C LYS A 153 -5.20 1.34 -8.32
N GLU A 154 -4.00 0.80 -8.13
CA GLU A 154 -3.61 -0.51 -8.69
C GLU A 154 -3.76 -1.69 -7.72
N LYS A 155 -4.01 -1.41 -6.42
CA LYS A 155 -4.08 -2.43 -5.39
C LYS A 155 -5.51 -2.93 -5.20
N VAL A 156 -5.72 -4.24 -5.27
CA VAL A 156 -6.99 -4.85 -4.87
C VAL A 156 -7.17 -4.70 -3.36
N ILE A 157 -8.22 -3.99 -2.95
CA ILE A 157 -8.59 -3.79 -1.53
C ILE A 157 -9.69 -4.75 -1.08
N ARG A 158 -10.47 -5.24 -2.05
CA ARG A 158 -11.50 -6.25 -1.84
C ARG A 158 -11.72 -7.03 -3.15
N PRO A 159 -11.46 -8.34 -3.20
CA PRO A 159 -11.77 -9.14 -4.38
C PRO A 159 -13.28 -9.23 -4.60
N SER A 160 -13.69 -9.40 -5.86
CA SER A 160 -15.08 -9.72 -6.21
C SER A 160 -15.41 -11.14 -5.78
N MET A 161 -16.58 -11.34 -5.15
CA MET A 161 -17.12 -12.68 -4.93
C MET A 161 -17.91 -13.09 -6.17
N VAL A 162 -17.47 -14.16 -6.79
CA VAL A 162 -17.96 -14.54 -8.10
C VAL A 162 -18.39 -16.01 -8.17
N LYS A 163 -19.30 -16.28 -9.09
CA LYS A 163 -19.62 -17.61 -9.56
C LYS A 163 -18.88 -17.84 -10.88
N VAL A 164 -18.23 -18.98 -10.99
CA VAL A 164 -17.43 -19.33 -12.16
C VAL A 164 -17.97 -20.58 -12.85
N VAL A 165 -17.76 -20.62 -14.16
CA VAL A 165 -17.97 -21.80 -14.97
C VAL A 165 -16.62 -22.32 -15.45
N MET A 166 -16.45 -23.62 -15.43
CA MET A 166 -15.23 -24.29 -15.90
C MET A 166 -15.61 -25.55 -16.69
N GLN A 167 -14.69 -25.97 -17.55
CA GLN A 167 -14.86 -27.25 -18.23
C GLN A 167 -14.83 -28.38 -17.20
N PRO A 168 -15.69 -29.42 -17.31
CA PRO A 168 -15.60 -30.60 -16.47
C PRO A 168 -14.17 -31.17 -16.53
N SER A 169 -13.53 -31.32 -15.39
CA SER A 169 -12.27 -32.05 -15.33
C SER A 169 -12.53 -33.49 -15.75
N GLN A 170 -11.94 -33.92 -16.85
CA GLN A 170 -11.87 -35.34 -17.18
C GLN A 170 -11.11 -36.03 -16.04
N SER A 171 -11.84 -36.41 -14.99
CA SER A 171 -11.29 -37.25 -13.92
C SER A 171 -11.01 -38.61 -14.48
N HIS A 172 -9.75 -38.99 -14.50
CA HIS A 172 -9.17 -40.32 -14.57
C HIS A 172 -10.17 -41.49 -14.40
N GLU A 173 -10.77 -41.91 -15.49
CA GLU A 173 -11.36 -43.25 -15.64
C GLU A 173 -10.41 -44.23 -16.33
N GLU A 174 -9.10 -44.12 -16.13
CA GLU A 174 -8.11 -45.08 -16.63
C GLU A 174 -7.31 -45.69 -15.47
N ALA A 175 -7.99 -46.33 -14.54
CA ALA A 175 -7.31 -47.23 -13.58
C ALA A 175 -8.20 -48.37 -13.08
N LYS A 176 -9.06 -48.97 -13.92
CA LYS A 176 -9.71 -50.25 -13.62
C LYS A 176 -10.03 -51.05 -14.88
N SER A 177 -9.02 -51.41 -15.66
CA SER A 177 -9.15 -52.52 -16.59
C SER A 177 -7.79 -53.13 -16.86
N ASN A 178 -7.19 -53.73 -15.83
CA ASN A 178 -6.21 -54.80 -15.96
C ASN A 178 -6.15 -55.52 -14.61
N GLU A 179 -7.10 -56.42 -14.41
CA GLU A 179 -6.93 -57.67 -13.70
C GLU A 179 -7.70 -58.77 -14.44
#